data_96906ca60058ab6ea9850d8b1fec3f25
#
_entry.id   96906ca60058ab6ea9850d8b1fec3f25
#
_cell.length_a   1.000
_cell.length_b   1.000
_cell.length_c   1.000
_cell.angle_alpha   90.00
_cell.angle_beta   90.00
_cell.angle_gamma   90.00
#
_symmetry.space_group_name_H-M   'P 1'
#
loop_
_entity.id
_entity.type
_entity.pdbx_description
1 polymer ?
#
loop_
_entity_poly.entity_id
_entity_poly.type
_entity_poly.pdbx_seq_one_letter_code
_entity_poly.pdbx_strand_id
1 'polypeptide(L)'
;MRLPLPVANLARRLREGSLRAGDINAFLDVEAETSRTVPLMDSTASCGFPSPADDYLDRPLDFNELLIRNPAATFAVRLASDSMTGAGLFPGDIAVVDRSVTPTPGCIVLALLDGEFTVKRYRPHAEGAMLQSENPAYPHIEVTAERAFEIWGVVTKSIRML
;
A
#
# COMPACT_ATOMS: atom_id res chain seq x y z
N MET A 1 -16.49 8.40 -3.38
CA MET A 1 -15.78 7.97 -4.62
C MET A 1 -15.83 6.44 -4.70
N ARG A 2 -16.14 5.89 -5.84
CA ARG A 2 -16.14 4.44 -6.03
C ARG A 2 -14.74 3.99 -6.45
N LEU A 3 -14.37 2.73 -6.12
CA LEU A 3 -13.15 2.10 -6.64
C LEU A 3 -13.02 2.35 -8.15
N PRO A 4 -11.82 2.67 -8.66
CA PRO A 4 -11.58 2.75 -10.09
C PRO A 4 -12.13 1.49 -10.79
N LEU A 5 -12.78 1.63 -11.94
CA LEU A 5 -13.43 0.52 -12.65
C LEU A 5 -12.59 -0.77 -12.74
N PRO A 6 -11.27 -0.70 -13.07
CA PRO A 6 -10.43 -1.89 -13.07
C PRO A 6 -10.31 -2.55 -11.69
N VAL A 7 -10.21 -1.75 -10.62
CA VAL A 7 -10.10 -2.25 -9.24
C VAL A 7 -11.42 -2.84 -8.77
N ALA A 8 -12.56 -2.22 -9.11
CA ALA A 8 -13.88 -2.78 -8.85
C ALA A 8 -14.07 -4.14 -9.50
N ASN A 9 -13.56 -4.33 -10.72
CA ASN A 9 -13.58 -5.62 -11.41
C ASN A 9 -12.72 -6.67 -10.69
N LEU A 10 -11.55 -6.30 -10.17
CA LEU A 10 -10.72 -7.20 -9.37
C LEU A 10 -11.42 -7.59 -8.07
N ALA A 11 -11.99 -6.63 -7.35
CA ALA A 11 -12.72 -6.89 -6.11
C ALA A 11 -13.90 -7.82 -6.34
N ARG A 12 -14.59 -7.69 -7.48
CA ARG A 12 -15.66 -8.60 -7.89
C ARG A 12 -15.11 -10.01 -8.16
N ARG A 13 -14.06 -10.15 -8.97
CA ARG A 13 -13.45 -11.44 -9.30
C ARG A 13 -12.89 -12.17 -8.07
N LEU A 14 -12.40 -11.43 -7.09
CA LEU A 14 -12.00 -12.00 -5.80
C LEU A 14 -13.20 -12.58 -5.05
N ARG A 15 -14.32 -11.85 -4.97
CA ARG A 15 -15.56 -12.33 -4.33
C ARG A 15 -16.18 -13.53 -5.05
N GLU A 16 -16.06 -13.59 -6.36
CA GLU A 16 -16.55 -14.70 -7.20
C GLU A 16 -15.60 -15.92 -7.17
N GLY A 17 -14.48 -15.84 -6.45
CA GLY A 17 -13.50 -16.92 -6.32
C GLY A 17 -12.65 -17.18 -7.57
N SER A 18 -12.72 -16.31 -8.58
CA SER A 18 -11.86 -16.42 -9.78
C SER A 18 -10.45 -15.91 -9.58
N LEU A 19 -10.18 -15.23 -8.45
CA LEU A 19 -8.87 -14.83 -7.98
C LEU A 19 -8.69 -15.25 -6.53
N ARG A 20 -7.45 -15.44 -6.12
CA ARG A 20 -7.10 -15.75 -4.72
C ARG A 20 -6.63 -14.51 -4.00
N ALA A 21 -7.01 -14.39 -2.73
CA ALA A 21 -6.72 -13.24 -1.89
C ALA A 21 -5.21 -13.06 -1.61
N GLY A 22 -4.50 -14.17 -1.40
CA GLY A 22 -3.07 -14.13 -1.11
C GLY A 22 -2.73 -13.25 0.08
N ASP A 23 -1.91 -12.23 -0.16
CA ASP A 23 -1.44 -11.30 0.88
C ASP A 23 -2.47 -10.23 1.30
N ILE A 24 -3.65 -10.19 0.69
CA ILE A 24 -4.70 -9.21 1.02
C ILE A 24 -6.01 -9.91 1.38
N ASN A 25 -6.89 -9.22 2.13
CA ASN A 25 -8.22 -9.74 2.45
C ASN A 25 -9.37 -8.80 2.05
N ALA A 26 -9.09 -7.57 1.66
CA ALA A 26 -10.11 -6.64 1.19
C ALA A 26 -9.52 -5.54 0.30
N PHE A 27 -10.32 -5.08 -0.66
CA PHE A 27 -10.15 -3.78 -1.32
C PHE A 27 -11.03 -2.76 -0.62
N LEU A 28 -10.49 -1.57 -0.42
CA LEU A 28 -11.16 -0.46 0.26
C LEU A 28 -11.27 0.73 -0.69
N ASP A 29 -12.46 1.33 -0.71
CA ASP A 29 -12.66 2.62 -1.35
C ASP A 29 -11.93 3.71 -0.59
N VAL A 30 -11.44 4.70 -1.33
CA VAL A 30 -10.79 5.87 -0.77
C VAL A 30 -11.60 7.10 -1.16
N GLU A 31 -12.19 7.77 -0.17
CA GLU A 31 -12.90 9.04 -0.35
C GLU A 31 -11.96 10.19 0.02
N ALA A 32 -11.68 11.05 -0.94
CA ALA A 32 -10.79 12.19 -0.79
C ALA A 32 -11.52 13.55 -0.91
N GLU A 33 -12.85 13.55 -0.87
CA GLU A 33 -13.64 14.75 -1.17
C GLU A 33 -13.82 15.70 0.03
N THR A 34 -13.55 15.24 1.25
CA THR A 34 -13.66 16.06 2.47
C THR A 34 -12.30 16.43 3.00
N SER A 35 -11.91 17.70 2.87
CA SER A 35 -10.75 18.24 3.55
C SER A 35 -11.04 18.36 5.04
N ARG A 36 -10.27 17.65 5.86
CA ARG A 36 -10.25 17.80 7.33
C ARG A 36 -8.80 17.94 7.75
N THR A 37 -8.49 19.11 8.28
CA THR A 37 -7.14 19.41 8.75
C THR A 37 -6.98 19.13 10.23
N VAL A 38 -5.82 18.62 10.61
CA VAL A 38 -5.40 18.41 11.99
C VAL A 38 -4.16 19.27 12.24
N PRO A 39 -4.04 19.99 13.35
CA PRO A 39 -2.82 20.72 13.69
C PRO A 39 -1.63 19.77 13.73
N LEU A 40 -0.56 20.10 12.99
CA LEU A 40 0.72 19.40 13.04
C LEU A 40 1.66 20.18 13.92
N MET A 41 2.21 19.55 14.95
CA MET A 41 3.22 20.14 15.81
C MET A 41 4.60 19.90 15.19
N ASP A 42 5.29 20.96 14.78
CA ASP A 42 6.64 20.92 14.22
C ASP A 42 7.70 21.01 15.32
N SER A 43 7.65 20.14 16.27
CA SER A 43 8.79 19.94 17.16
C SER A 43 9.12 18.47 17.25
N THR A 44 10.42 18.15 17.21
CA THR A 44 10.88 16.85 17.68
C THR A 44 10.53 16.74 19.16
N ALA A 45 9.31 16.35 19.44
CA ALA A 45 8.88 16.09 20.81
C ALA A 45 9.72 14.93 21.33
N SER A 46 10.78 15.24 22.05
CA SER A 46 11.32 14.30 23.03
C SER A 46 10.20 14.05 24.01
N CYS A 47 9.71 12.82 24.06
CA CYS A 47 8.65 12.40 24.97
C CYS A 47 9.02 12.81 26.40
N GLY A 48 8.48 13.89 26.94
CA GLY A 48 8.76 14.21 28.32
C GLY A 48 8.32 15.54 28.91
N PHE A 49 8.14 16.63 28.16
CA PHE A 49 7.70 17.90 28.75
C PHE A 49 6.80 18.71 27.83
N PRO A 50 5.67 19.27 28.34
CA PRO A 50 4.86 20.21 27.58
C PRO A 50 5.61 21.56 27.46
N SER A 51 5.93 21.94 26.22
CA SER A 51 6.32 23.32 25.88
C SER A 51 5.07 24.11 25.49
N PRO A 52 5.03 25.45 25.67
CA PRO A 52 3.88 26.26 25.24
C PRO A 52 3.62 26.05 23.74
N ALA A 53 2.39 25.67 23.41
CA ALA A 53 2.04 25.05 22.14
C ALA A 53 1.98 26.00 20.93
N ASP A 54 1.95 27.32 21.14
CA ASP A 54 1.56 28.26 20.07
C ASP A 54 2.66 28.60 19.06
N ASP A 55 3.93 28.34 19.40
CA ASP A 55 5.07 28.70 18.53
C ASP A 55 5.58 27.54 17.64
N TYR A 56 4.97 26.36 17.71
CA TYR A 56 5.44 25.13 17.08
C TYR A 56 4.40 24.49 16.15
N LEU A 57 3.38 25.24 15.74
CA LEU A 57 2.40 24.78 14.76
C LEU A 57 2.96 24.97 13.34
N ASP A 58 3.25 23.87 12.67
CA ASP A 58 3.40 23.86 11.23
C ASP A 58 2.02 24.01 10.56
N ARG A 59 1.99 24.05 9.24
CA ARG A 59 0.73 24.10 8.48
C ARG A 59 -0.24 22.99 8.93
N PRO A 60 -1.55 23.24 8.89
CA PRO A 60 -2.54 22.20 9.14
C PRO A 60 -2.31 21.00 8.23
N LEU A 61 -2.37 19.79 8.79
CA LEU A 61 -2.20 18.54 8.07
C LEU A 61 -3.53 18.08 7.50
N ASP A 62 -3.62 17.93 6.19
CA ASP A 62 -4.71 17.23 5.51
C ASP A 62 -4.27 15.79 5.22
N PHE A 63 -4.93 14.82 5.86
CA PHE A 63 -4.60 13.40 5.65
C PHE A 63 -4.91 12.94 4.22
N ASN A 64 -5.89 13.53 3.55
CA ASN A 64 -6.18 13.19 2.16
C ASN A 64 -5.01 13.61 1.26
N GLU A 65 -4.49 14.83 1.41
CA GLU A 65 -3.32 15.27 0.66
C GLU A 65 -2.06 14.45 1.00
N LEU A 66 -1.87 14.13 2.29
CA LEU A 66 -0.72 13.35 2.73
C LEU A 66 -0.70 11.94 2.14
N LEU A 67 -1.86 11.28 2.14
CA LEU A 67 -1.95 9.87 1.79
C LEU A 67 -2.25 9.64 0.30
N ILE A 68 -2.97 10.56 -0.34
CA ILE A 68 -3.55 10.37 -1.67
C ILE A 68 -3.08 11.47 -2.61
N ARG A 69 -2.09 11.17 -3.45
CA ARG A 69 -1.59 12.12 -4.46
C ARG A 69 -2.47 12.17 -5.70
N ASN A 70 -3.00 11.03 -6.11
CA ASN A 70 -3.85 10.89 -7.28
C ASN A 70 -5.12 10.10 -6.93
N PRO A 71 -6.21 10.77 -6.54
CA PRO A 71 -7.44 10.08 -6.12
C PRO A 71 -8.01 9.13 -7.19
N ALA A 72 -7.87 9.49 -8.48
CA ALA A 72 -8.40 8.68 -9.58
C ALA A 72 -7.64 7.34 -9.78
N ALA A 73 -6.40 7.25 -9.28
CA ALA A 73 -5.55 6.06 -9.41
C ALA A 73 -5.22 5.39 -8.07
N THR A 74 -5.71 5.93 -6.96
CA THR A 74 -5.42 5.43 -5.61
C THR A 74 -6.56 4.59 -5.08
N PHE A 75 -6.21 3.48 -4.48
CA PHE A 75 -7.11 2.62 -3.70
C PHE A 75 -6.35 2.06 -2.50
N ALA A 76 -7.03 1.40 -1.61
CA ALA A 76 -6.41 0.77 -0.47
C ALA A 76 -6.74 -0.72 -0.40
N VAL A 77 -5.87 -1.48 0.23
CA VAL A 77 -6.08 -2.90 0.52
C VAL A 77 -5.77 -3.15 1.99
N ARG A 78 -6.49 -4.10 2.59
CA ARG A 78 -6.16 -4.59 3.93
C ARG A 78 -5.20 -5.76 3.79
N LEU A 79 -4.08 -5.71 4.49
CA LEU A 79 -3.09 -6.78 4.49
C LEU A 79 -3.54 -7.97 5.35
N ALA A 80 -3.24 -9.18 4.90
CA ALA A 80 -3.56 -10.42 5.60
C ALA A 80 -2.31 -11.23 5.98
N SER A 81 -1.20 -11.01 5.27
CA SER A 81 0.04 -11.77 5.40
C SER A 81 1.08 -11.03 6.23
N ASP A 82 1.95 -11.77 6.88
CA ASP A 82 3.12 -11.26 7.59
C ASP A 82 4.42 -11.33 6.76
N SER A 83 4.31 -11.59 5.45
CA SER A 83 5.45 -11.73 4.55
C SER A 83 6.31 -10.47 4.40
N MET A 84 5.79 -9.31 4.82
CA MET A 84 6.45 -8.00 4.67
C MET A 84 6.70 -7.30 6.02
N THR A 85 6.74 -8.04 7.12
CA THR A 85 6.93 -7.47 8.46
C THR A 85 8.27 -6.77 8.63
N GLY A 86 9.32 -7.24 7.97
CA GLY A 86 10.63 -6.58 7.95
C GLY A 86 10.62 -5.21 7.24
N ALA A 87 9.64 -4.95 6.39
CA ALA A 87 9.38 -3.64 5.79
C ALA A 87 8.37 -2.80 6.58
N GLY A 88 7.94 -3.26 7.76
CA GLY A 88 6.98 -2.55 8.61
C GLY A 88 5.52 -2.72 8.21
N LEU A 89 5.20 -3.68 7.35
CA LEU A 89 3.83 -4.01 6.94
C LEU A 89 3.35 -5.28 7.65
N PHE A 90 2.26 -5.17 8.39
CA PHE A 90 1.75 -6.24 9.24
C PHE A 90 0.32 -6.65 8.85
N PRO A 91 -0.11 -7.87 9.20
CA PRO A 91 -1.51 -8.26 9.04
C PRO A 91 -2.47 -7.26 9.71
N GLY A 92 -3.52 -6.88 9.01
CA GLY A 92 -4.49 -5.88 9.48
C GLY A 92 -4.18 -4.44 9.08
N ASP A 93 -2.94 -4.11 8.69
CA ASP A 93 -2.60 -2.80 8.17
C ASP A 93 -3.38 -2.49 6.89
N ILE A 94 -3.62 -1.20 6.66
CA ILE A 94 -4.18 -0.71 5.40
C ILE A 94 -3.03 -0.18 4.55
N ALA A 95 -2.79 -0.79 3.40
CA ALA A 95 -1.82 -0.31 2.42
C ALA A 95 -2.51 0.58 1.39
N VAL A 96 -1.98 1.79 1.21
CA VAL A 96 -2.43 2.73 0.15
C VAL A 96 -1.64 2.43 -1.10
N VAL A 97 -2.36 2.15 -2.19
CA VAL A 97 -1.80 1.71 -3.47
C VAL A 97 -2.11 2.75 -4.54
N ASP A 98 -1.08 3.22 -5.22
CA ASP A 98 -1.20 4.18 -6.32
C ASP A 98 -0.80 3.51 -7.64
N ARG A 99 -1.74 3.47 -8.58
CA ARG A 99 -1.55 2.90 -9.92
C ARG A 99 -0.84 3.84 -10.89
N SER A 100 -0.80 5.12 -10.60
CA SER A 100 -0.15 6.12 -11.45
C SER A 100 1.38 6.16 -11.25
N VAL A 101 1.87 5.58 -10.16
CA VAL A 101 3.30 5.52 -9.87
C VAL A 101 3.95 4.41 -10.68
N THR A 102 4.97 4.76 -11.45
CA THR A 102 5.79 3.76 -12.16
C THR A 102 6.62 2.96 -11.15
N PRO A 103 6.52 1.62 -11.14
CA PRO A 103 7.32 0.79 -10.26
C PRO A 103 8.82 0.95 -10.55
N THR A 104 9.59 1.22 -9.50
CA THR A 104 11.05 1.32 -9.54
C THR A 104 11.69 0.21 -8.70
N PRO A 105 12.97 -0.14 -8.97
CA PRO A 105 13.68 -1.13 -8.16
C PRO A 105 13.63 -0.78 -6.67
N GLY A 106 13.19 -1.74 -5.85
CA GLY A 106 13.11 -1.59 -4.40
C GLY A 106 11.79 -1.04 -3.85
N CYS A 107 10.86 -0.57 -4.69
CA CYS A 107 9.52 -0.21 -4.21
C CYS A 107 8.72 -1.46 -3.81
N ILE A 108 7.73 -1.26 -2.94
CA ILE A 108 6.77 -2.32 -2.59
C ILE A 108 5.59 -2.21 -3.55
N VAL A 109 5.20 -3.32 -4.13
CA VAL A 109 4.11 -3.38 -5.11
C VAL A 109 3.00 -4.31 -4.65
N LEU A 110 1.77 -3.99 -5.03
CA LEU A 110 0.67 -4.95 -5.10
C LEU A 110 0.68 -5.54 -6.52
N ALA A 111 0.84 -6.83 -6.61
CA ALA A 111 0.88 -7.56 -7.86
C ALA A 111 -0.14 -8.70 -7.88
N LEU A 112 -0.54 -9.09 -9.08
CA LEU A 112 -1.29 -10.31 -9.35
C LEU A 112 -0.33 -11.29 -10.01
N LEU A 113 -0.12 -12.43 -9.37
CA LEU A 113 0.78 -13.49 -9.82
C LEU A 113 0.02 -14.81 -9.87
N ASP A 114 -0.09 -15.40 -11.06
CA ASP A 114 -0.82 -16.65 -11.29
C ASP A 114 -2.24 -16.66 -10.65
N GLY A 115 -2.93 -15.53 -10.72
CA GLY A 115 -4.28 -15.36 -10.18
C GLY A 115 -4.36 -15.12 -8.67
N GLU A 116 -3.24 -14.85 -8.00
CA GLU A 116 -3.17 -14.56 -6.57
C GLU A 116 -2.55 -13.19 -6.30
N PHE A 117 -3.14 -12.43 -5.38
CA PHE A 117 -2.59 -11.15 -4.96
C PHE A 117 -1.38 -11.34 -4.05
N THR A 118 -0.33 -10.57 -4.30
CA THR A 118 0.89 -10.57 -3.49
C THR A 118 1.41 -9.16 -3.27
N VAL A 119 1.90 -8.90 -2.07
CA VAL A 119 2.57 -7.64 -1.71
C VAL A 119 4.02 -7.95 -1.43
N LYS A 120 4.93 -7.46 -2.27
CA LYS A 120 6.36 -7.77 -2.22
C LYS A 120 7.20 -6.58 -2.62
N ARG A 121 8.48 -6.62 -2.27
CA ARG A 121 9.46 -5.68 -2.80
C ARG A 121 9.86 -6.07 -4.22
N TYR A 122 9.71 -5.13 -5.13
CA TYR A 122 9.99 -5.33 -6.56
C TYR A 122 11.48 -5.18 -6.86
N ARG A 123 12.06 -6.19 -7.45
CA ARG A 123 13.45 -6.25 -7.88
C ARG A 123 13.53 -6.69 -9.34
N PRO A 124 13.42 -5.76 -10.31
CA PRO A 124 13.57 -6.12 -11.73
C PRO A 124 15.01 -6.50 -12.06
N HIS A 125 15.16 -7.41 -13.02
CA HIS A 125 16.43 -7.81 -13.60
C HIS A 125 16.26 -8.13 -15.09
N ALA A 126 17.36 -8.49 -15.80
CA ALA A 126 17.36 -8.62 -17.25
C ALA A 126 16.38 -9.68 -17.80
N GLU A 127 16.12 -10.74 -17.04
CA GLU A 127 15.30 -11.88 -17.46
C GLU A 127 13.87 -11.86 -16.85
N GLY A 128 13.52 -10.83 -16.09
CA GLY A 128 12.23 -10.74 -15.42
C GLY A 128 12.27 -9.90 -14.16
N ALA A 129 11.74 -10.42 -13.07
CA ALA A 129 11.75 -9.76 -11.77
C ALA A 129 11.76 -10.77 -10.63
N MET A 130 12.36 -10.37 -9.52
CA MET A 130 12.21 -11.05 -8.25
C MET A 130 11.24 -10.25 -7.37
N LEU A 131 10.25 -10.93 -6.81
CA LEU A 131 9.36 -10.42 -5.78
C LEU A 131 9.91 -10.86 -4.43
N GLN A 132 10.56 -9.92 -3.74
CA GLN A 132 11.27 -10.18 -2.50
C GLN A 132 10.33 -10.04 -1.30
N SER A 133 10.25 -11.10 -0.49
CA SER A 133 9.62 -11.05 0.84
C SER A 133 10.56 -10.36 1.84
N GLU A 134 9.99 -9.63 2.78
CA GLU A 134 10.70 -8.98 3.89
C GLU A 134 10.40 -9.70 5.21
N ASN A 135 10.40 -11.03 5.15
CA ASN A 135 10.29 -11.93 6.27
C ASN A 135 11.02 -13.23 5.91
N PRO A 136 12.03 -13.67 6.68
CA PRO A 136 12.81 -14.87 6.38
C PRO A 136 12.00 -16.17 6.30
N ALA A 137 10.80 -16.19 6.88
CA ALA A 137 9.91 -17.36 6.81
C ALA A 137 9.28 -17.53 5.41
N TYR A 138 9.40 -16.54 4.54
CA TYR A 138 8.82 -16.55 3.20
C TYR A 138 9.92 -16.54 2.12
N PRO A 139 9.84 -17.41 1.12
CA PRO A 139 10.79 -17.40 0.01
C PRO A 139 10.59 -16.16 -0.87
N HIS A 140 11.63 -15.77 -1.57
CA HIS A 140 11.51 -14.85 -2.71
C HIS A 140 10.88 -15.58 -3.88
N ILE A 141 10.18 -14.84 -4.75
CA ILE A 141 9.46 -15.39 -5.89
C ILE A 141 10.09 -14.86 -7.17
N GLU A 142 10.64 -15.76 -7.97
CA GLU A 142 11.10 -15.41 -9.32
C GLU A 142 9.90 -15.33 -10.28
N VAL A 143 9.84 -14.24 -11.03
CA VAL A 143 8.84 -13.99 -12.07
C VAL A 143 9.53 -14.08 -13.41
N THR A 144 9.27 -15.17 -14.10
CA THR A 144 9.74 -15.41 -15.47
C THR A 144 8.65 -15.05 -16.48
N ALA A 145 9.03 -14.98 -17.77
CA ALA A 145 8.10 -14.67 -18.86
C ALA A 145 6.92 -15.67 -19.00
N GLU A 146 7.06 -16.85 -18.40
CA GLU A 146 6.03 -17.91 -18.47
C GLU A 146 4.91 -17.72 -17.42
N ARG A 147 5.14 -16.87 -16.40
CA ARG A 147 4.17 -16.65 -15.33
C ARG A 147 3.21 -15.52 -15.67
N ALA A 148 1.95 -15.71 -15.32
CA ALA A 148 0.94 -14.65 -15.40
C ALA A 148 1.18 -13.61 -14.30
N PHE A 149 1.81 -12.48 -14.65
CA PHE A 149 2.24 -11.44 -13.72
C PHE A 149 1.78 -10.07 -14.17
N GLU A 150 1.21 -9.32 -13.24
CA GLU A 150 0.80 -7.93 -13.46
C GLU A 150 0.98 -7.12 -12.18
N ILE A 151 1.66 -5.97 -12.25
CA ILE A 151 1.73 -5.02 -11.15
C ILE A 151 0.49 -4.14 -11.17
N TRP A 152 -0.28 -4.15 -10.07
CA TRP A 152 -1.50 -3.36 -9.94
C TRP A 152 -1.28 -1.99 -9.33
N GLY A 153 -0.15 -1.74 -8.72
CA GLY A 153 0.26 -0.43 -8.24
C GLY A 153 1.39 -0.50 -7.22
N VAL A 154 1.89 0.66 -6.88
CA VAL A 154 2.94 0.82 -5.87
C VAL A 154 2.31 1.13 -4.53
N VAL A 155 2.73 0.42 -3.49
CA VAL A 155 2.35 0.72 -2.10
C VAL A 155 3.13 1.96 -1.66
N THR A 156 2.42 3.06 -1.45
CA THR A 156 3.03 4.37 -1.13
C THR A 156 3.02 4.69 0.35
N LYS A 157 2.02 4.17 1.08
CA LYS A 157 1.82 4.41 2.51
C LYS A 157 1.22 3.16 3.16
N SER A 158 1.38 3.05 4.47
CA SER A 158 0.63 2.10 5.30
C SER A 158 0.03 2.80 6.51
N ILE A 159 -1.13 2.33 6.93
CA ILE A 159 -1.86 2.86 8.10
C ILE A 159 -2.12 1.70 9.04
N ARG A 160 -1.69 1.86 10.27
CA ARG A 160 -1.92 0.90 11.36
C ARG A 160 -2.81 1.51 12.41
N MET A 161 -3.83 0.76 12.82
CA MET A 161 -4.61 1.06 14.01
C MET A 161 -3.91 0.42 15.21
N LEU A 162 -3.68 1.20 16.25
CA LEU A 162 -3.02 0.75 17.48
C LEU A 162 -4.02 0.17 18.49
#